data_5c3ad9fad2f67af5d3a210e24e95b76b
#
_entry.id   5c3ad9fad2f67af5d3a210e24e95b76b
#
_cell.length_a   1.000
_cell.length_b   1.000
_cell.length_c   1.000
_cell.angle_alpha   90.00
_cell.angle_beta   90.00
_cell.angle_gamma   90.00
#
_symmetry.space_group_name_H-M   'P 1'
#
loop_
_entity.id
_entity.type
_entity.pdbx_description
1 polymer ?
#
loop_
_entity_poly.entity_id
_entity_poly.type
_entity_poly.pdbx_seq_one_letter_code
_entity_poly.pdbx_strand_id
1 'polypeptide(L)'
;EALISNEKDNYLPKFSPDGSQIAPVEDRRTIKVRNIDSGDEVVLLDETQLFHMRDGDKYFSWSPDSKWLLVEFDQLLNNADVYLLDASAKQEPKALVNSGYYDRMPKWVQNGKQMIWMSNRNGLKSYATSGSTEYDVYSMFFTQEGWDEFNLSEEQYKLKKAIEEAQSEQETDEESSVEKEAKKILEKRNSKANNVVKGAAQVIQQRKDKEVEELQFDWDNLEDRVAK
;
A
#
# COMPACT_ATOMS: atom_id res chain seq x y z
N GLU A 1 -21.21 -18.15 7.46
CA GLU A 1 -21.07 -17.45 8.74
C GLU A 1 -20.82 -15.97 8.49
N ALA A 2 -21.46 -15.07 9.26
CA ALA A 2 -21.25 -13.63 9.09
C ALA A 2 -19.93 -13.24 9.77
N LEU A 3 -19.05 -12.54 9.02
CA LEU A 3 -17.78 -12.04 9.56
C LEU A 3 -17.99 -10.87 10.54
N ILE A 4 -19.00 -10.04 10.27
CA ILE A 4 -19.37 -8.90 11.10
C ILE A 4 -20.88 -9.01 11.33
N SER A 5 -21.30 -9.02 12.59
CA SER A 5 -22.69 -9.06 13.00
C SER A 5 -22.86 -8.12 14.19
N ASN A 6 -23.31 -6.91 13.92
CA ASN A 6 -23.67 -5.90 14.91
C ASN A 6 -24.96 -5.20 14.48
N GLU A 7 -25.45 -4.27 15.31
CA GLU A 7 -26.69 -3.51 15.04
C GLU A 7 -26.47 -2.31 14.08
N LYS A 8 -25.25 -2.17 13.55
CA LYS A 8 -24.86 -1.05 12.70
C LYS A 8 -24.80 -1.43 11.23
N ASP A 9 -24.94 -0.45 10.38
CA ASP A 9 -24.78 -0.62 8.94
C ASP A 9 -23.31 -0.68 8.58
N ASN A 10 -22.90 -1.74 7.87
CA ASN A 10 -21.53 -1.96 7.42
C ASN A 10 -21.47 -1.88 5.91
N TYR A 11 -20.65 -0.98 5.39
CA TYR A 11 -20.50 -0.68 3.96
C TYR A 11 -19.10 -1.00 3.46
N LEU A 12 -18.97 -1.24 2.15
CA LEU A 12 -17.72 -1.33 1.41
C LEU A 12 -16.62 -2.17 2.10
N PRO A 13 -16.93 -3.37 2.59
CA PRO A 13 -15.92 -4.19 3.23
C PRO A 13 -14.81 -4.53 2.23
N LYS A 14 -13.54 -4.30 2.63
CA LYS A 14 -12.36 -4.65 1.84
C LYS A 14 -11.42 -5.51 2.65
N PHE A 15 -11.07 -6.68 2.11
CA PHE A 15 -10.03 -7.51 2.70
C PHE A 15 -8.65 -6.89 2.49
N SER A 16 -7.77 -7.09 3.46
CA SER A 16 -6.34 -6.89 3.27
C SER A 16 -5.80 -7.84 2.20
N PRO A 17 -4.74 -7.47 1.46
CA PRO A 17 -4.17 -8.33 0.42
C PRO A 17 -3.76 -9.72 0.89
N ASP A 18 -3.32 -9.87 2.14
CA ASP A 18 -2.97 -11.16 2.75
C ASP A 18 -4.19 -11.96 3.25
N GLY A 19 -5.39 -11.35 3.23
CA GLY A 19 -6.64 -11.96 3.67
C GLY A 19 -6.80 -12.10 5.19
N SER A 20 -5.87 -11.59 6.00
CA SER A 20 -5.90 -11.70 7.46
C SER A 20 -6.85 -10.72 8.14
N GLN A 21 -7.21 -9.65 7.47
CA GLN A 21 -8.00 -8.55 8.00
C GLN A 21 -9.09 -8.11 7.04
N ILE A 22 -10.13 -7.47 7.57
CA ILE A 22 -11.19 -6.83 6.81
C ILE A 22 -11.46 -5.43 7.37
N ALA A 23 -11.60 -4.45 6.48
CA ALA A 23 -11.98 -3.09 6.85
C ALA A 23 -13.36 -2.74 6.27
N PRO A 24 -14.41 -2.61 7.08
CA PRO A 24 -15.67 -2.01 6.72
C PRO A 24 -15.67 -0.50 7.00
N VAL A 25 -16.59 0.21 6.38
CA VAL A 25 -17.06 1.53 6.83
C VAL A 25 -18.34 1.32 7.61
N GLU A 26 -18.35 1.61 8.90
CA GLU A 26 -19.51 1.48 9.77
C GLU A 26 -20.26 2.81 9.81
N ASP A 27 -21.60 2.77 9.67
CA ASP A 27 -22.51 3.93 9.70
C ASP A 27 -22.03 5.10 8.80
N ARG A 28 -21.30 4.79 7.70
CA ARG A 28 -20.72 5.72 6.73
C ARG A 28 -19.67 6.70 7.28
N ARG A 29 -19.25 6.55 8.54
CA ARG A 29 -18.37 7.52 9.21
C ARG A 29 -17.18 6.89 9.92
N THR A 30 -17.28 5.65 10.34
CA THR A 30 -16.25 4.99 11.11
C THR A 30 -15.51 3.96 10.25
N ILE A 31 -14.20 4.08 10.16
CA ILE A 31 -13.35 3.06 9.52
C ILE A 31 -12.75 2.21 10.61
N LYS A 32 -13.00 0.91 10.52
CA LYS A 32 -12.48 -0.11 11.44
C LYS A 32 -11.62 -1.10 10.70
N VAL A 33 -10.79 -1.81 11.41
CA VAL A 33 -10.12 -3.03 10.95
C VAL A 33 -10.45 -4.15 11.91
N ARG A 34 -10.85 -5.28 11.36
CA ARG A 34 -11.11 -6.51 12.11
C ARG A 34 -10.15 -7.60 11.65
N ASN A 35 -9.50 -8.25 12.59
CA ASN A 35 -8.76 -9.47 12.34
C ASN A 35 -9.74 -10.64 12.12
N ILE A 36 -9.52 -11.43 11.06
CA ILE A 36 -10.43 -12.51 10.66
C ILE A 36 -10.38 -13.68 11.63
N ASP A 37 -9.18 -14.04 12.09
CA ASP A 37 -8.97 -15.22 12.95
C ASP A 37 -9.34 -14.96 14.41
N SER A 38 -8.84 -13.84 14.98
CA SER A 38 -9.11 -13.52 16.39
C SER A 38 -10.45 -12.82 16.61
N GLY A 39 -10.98 -12.16 15.60
CA GLY A 39 -12.18 -11.33 15.69
C GLY A 39 -11.96 -9.97 16.38
N ASP A 40 -10.72 -9.64 16.74
CA ASP A 40 -10.39 -8.35 17.35
C ASP A 40 -10.63 -7.20 16.38
N GLU A 41 -11.16 -6.10 16.90
CA GLU A 41 -11.46 -4.90 16.14
C GLU A 41 -10.69 -3.69 16.68
N VAL A 42 -10.20 -2.85 15.78
CA VAL A 42 -9.64 -1.54 16.08
C VAL A 42 -10.32 -0.46 15.22
N VAL A 43 -10.57 0.70 15.82
CA VAL A 43 -11.11 1.88 15.14
C VAL A 43 -9.94 2.70 14.64
N LEU A 44 -9.92 3.01 13.34
CA LEU A 44 -8.89 3.85 12.73
C LEU A 44 -9.32 5.31 12.60
N LEU A 45 -10.59 5.53 12.25
CA LEU A 45 -11.22 6.85 12.20
C LEU A 45 -12.63 6.72 12.74
N ASP A 46 -13.04 7.62 13.60
CA ASP A 46 -14.39 7.66 14.16
C ASP A 46 -15.24 8.81 13.60
N GLU A 47 -16.50 8.86 13.98
CA GLU A 47 -17.47 9.84 13.52
C GLU A 47 -17.14 11.28 13.90
N THR A 48 -16.28 11.52 14.91
CA THR A 48 -15.88 12.86 15.36
C THR A 48 -14.82 13.47 14.45
N GLN A 49 -14.08 12.61 13.72
CA GLN A 49 -12.98 12.99 12.85
C GLN A 49 -13.42 13.21 11.40
N LEU A 50 -14.62 12.75 11.04
CA LEU A 50 -15.14 12.79 9.68
C LEU A 50 -16.38 13.67 9.57
N PHE A 51 -16.32 14.65 8.68
CA PHE A 51 -17.48 15.46 8.34
C PHE A 51 -18.21 14.89 7.11
N HIS A 52 -19.52 14.71 7.23
CA HIS A 52 -20.36 14.21 6.14
C HIS A 52 -21.59 15.08 5.94
N MET A 53 -21.71 15.68 4.74
CA MET A 53 -22.93 16.36 4.30
C MET A 53 -23.80 15.52 3.36
N ARG A 54 -23.26 14.49 2.76
CA ARG A 54 -23.98 13.66 1.79
C ARG A 54 -23.81 12.19 2.16
N ASP A 55 -24.84 11.42 1.87
CA ASP A 55 -24.69 9.96 1.82
C ASP A 55 -23.68 9.60 0.73
N GLY A 56 -22.47 9.35 1.14
CA GLY A 56 -21.38 8.96 0.27
C GLY A 56 -20.46 8.05 1.02
N ASP A 57 -20.07 6.97 0.35
CA ASP A 57 -19.14 6.03 0.93
C ASP A 57 -17.75 6.63 0.94
N LYS A 58 -17.01 6.39 1.99
CA LYS A 58 -15.61 6.79 2.10
C LYS A 58 -14.73 5.95 1.19
N TYR A 59 -13.82 6.62 0.51
CA TYR A 59 -12.83 5.92 -0.29
C TYR A 59 -11.60 5.60 0.56
N PHE A 60 -11.20 4.33 0.54
CA PHE A 60 -9.95 3.89 1.13
C PHE A 60 -9.36 2.72 0.33
N SER A 61 -8.06 2.48 0.48
CA SER A 61 -7.38 1.35 -0.15
C SER A 61 -6.28 0.79 0.75
N TRP A 62 -6.23 -0.55 0.85
CA TRP A 62 -5.17 -1.26 1.54
C TRP A 62 -3.84 -1.13 0.82
N SER A 63 -2.77 -1.03 1.59
CA SER A 63 -1.41 -1.19 1.10
C SER A 63 -1.12 -2.63 0.70
N PRO A 64 -0.20 -2.87 -0.25
CA PRO A 64 0.17 -4.23 -0.64
C PRO A 64 0.69 -5.11 0.51
N ASP A 65 1.35 -4.52 1.51
CA ASP A 65 1.86 -5.22 2.71
C ASP A 65 0.83 -5.42 3.82
N SER A 66 -0.44 -5.04 3.59
CA SER A 66 -1.55 -5.20 4.53
C SER A 66 -1.41 -4.44 5.86
N LYS A 67 -0.49 -3.47 5.96
CA LYS A 67 -0.21 -2.74 7.19
C LYS A 67 -0.82 -1.34 7.23
N TRP A 68 -1.19 -0.79 6.07
CA TRP A 68 -1.63 0.60 5.94
C TRP A 68 -2.88 0.74 5.11
N LEU A 69 -3.62 1.83 5.36
CA LEU A 69 -4.72 2.27 4.50
C LEU A 69 -4.49 3.72 4.05
N LEU A 70 -4.64 3.96 2.75
CA LEU A 70 -4.86 5.31 2.21
C LEU A 70 -6.33 5.62 2.27
N VAL A 71 -6.69 6.80 2.78
CA VAL A 71 -8.07 7.21 3.01
C VAL A 71 -8.32 8.61 2.47
N GLU A 72 -9.46 8.81 1.83
CA GLU A 72 -10.02 10.14 1.57
C GLU A 72 -10.62 10.67 2.87
N PHE A 73 -10.09 11.76 3.38
CA PHE A 73 -10.38 12.27 4.71
C PHE A 73 -10.98 13.69 4.64
N ASP A 74 -12.24 13.80 4.99
CA ASP A 74 -13.00 15.07 4.97
C ASP A 74 -13.20 15.57 6.41
N GLN A 75 -12.38 16.49 6.85
CA GLN A 75 -12.61 17.20 8.13
C GLN A 75 -13.54 18.41 7.95
N LEU A 76 -13.52 19.01 6.79
CA LEU A 76 -14.27 20.22 6.46
C LEU A 76 -15.12 20.01 5.22
N LEU A 77 -16.19 20.79 5.14
CA LEU A 77 -17.08 20.81 3.99
C LEU A 77 -16.31 21.15 2.69
N ASN A 78 -16.45 20.30 1.69
CA ASN A 78 -15.84 20.46 0.36
C ASN A 78 -14.30 20.52 0.36
N ASN A 79 -13.66 19.95 1.37
CA ASN A 79 -12.23 19.80 1.45
C ASN A 79 -11.87 18.37 1.85
N ALA A 80 -11.52 17.56 0.87
CA ALA A 80 -11.01 16.21 1.11
C ALA A 80 -9.49 16.22 0.99
N ASP A 81 -8.85 15.62 1.96
CA ASP A 81 -7.41 15.42 2.02
C ASP A 81 -7.07 13.91 1.95
N VAL A 82 -5.81 13.57 1.77
CA VAL A 82 -5.35 12.18 1.77
C VAL A 82 -4.57 11.89 3.04
N TYR A 83 -5.03 10.87 3.76
CA TYR A 83 -4.41 10.40 4.99
C TYR A 83 -3.91 8.96 4.86
N LEU A 84 -2.84 8.67 5.60
CA LEU A 84 -2.32 7.33 5.84
C LEU A 84 -2.71 6.90 7.24
N LEU A 85 -3.30 5.71 7.34
CA LEU A 85 -3.70 5.10 8.61
C LEU A 85 -2.91 3.81 8.84
N ASP A 86 -2.41 3.62 10.05
CA ASP A 86 -1.85 2.36 10.51
C ASP A 86 -3.00 1.38 10.80
N ALA A 87 -3.03 0.25 10.10
CA ALA A 87 -4.08 -0.78 10.26
C ALA A 87 -4.14 -1.37 11.67
N SER A 88 -3.07 -1.25 12.46
CA SER A 88 -3.03 -1.68 13.86
C SER A 88 -3.46 -0.59 14.87
N ALA A 89 -3.76 0.62 14.39
CA ALA A 89 -4.10 1.80 15.21
C ALA A 89 -3.04 2.19 16.26
N LYS A 90 -1.78 1.80 16.05
CA LYS A 90 -0.68 2.16 16.97
C LYS A 90 -0.11 3.55 16.70
N GLN A 91 -0.32 4.06 15.49
CA GLN A 91 0.12 5.38 15.07
C GLN A 91 -1.09 6.26 14.77
N GLU A 92 -0.96 7.54 15.07
CA GLU A 92 -1.99 8.53 14.73
C GLU A 92 -2.13 8.68 13.21
N PRO A 93 -3.34 9.00 12.71
CA PRO A 93 -3.57 9.30 11.31
C PRO A 93 -2.62 10.37 10.79
N LYS A 94 -1.92 10.10 9.69
CA LYS A 94 -0.92 11.00 9.12
C LYS A 94 -1.43 11.62 7.81
N ALA A 95 -1.49 12.96 7.76
CA ALA A 95 -1.77 13.67 6.53
C ALA A 95 -0.63 13.49 5.53
N LEU A 96 -0.94 12.93 4.36
CA LEU A 96 -0.02 12.87 3.22
C LEU A 96 -0.21 14.06 2.29
N VAL A 97 -1.47 14.46 2.11
CA VAL A 97 -1.85 15.64 1.35
C VAL A 97 -2.80 16.46 2.21
N ASN A 98 -2.43 17.72 2.42
CA ASN A 98 -3.24 18.72 3.12
C ASN A 98 -3.13 20.02 2.33
N SER A 99 -3.80 20.07 1.18
CA SER A 99 -3.58 21.13 0.20
C SER A 99 -4.62 22.26 0.26
N GLY A 100 -5.69 22.07 0.99
CA GLY A 100 -6.85 22.98 0.99
C GLY A 100 -7.69 22.89 -0.30
N TYR A 101 -7.41 21.92 -1.17
CA TYR A 101 -8.19 21.59 -2.34
C TYR A 101 -8.94 20.27 -2.13
N TYR A 102 -9.62 19.80 -3.17
CA TYR A 102 -10.35 18.53 -3.10
C TYR A 102 -9.44 17.40 -3.62
N ASP A 103 -8.78 16.71 -2.71
CA ASP A 103 -7.84 15.61 -2.99
C ASP A 103 -8.54 14.27 -2.75
N ARG A 104 -8.67 13.44 -3.81
CA ARG A 104 -9.59 12.29 -3.81
C ARG A 104 -8.98 11.03 -4.39
N MET A 105 -9.60 9.90 -4.05
CA MET A 105 -9.37 8.59 -4.65
C MET A 105 -7.90 8.16 -4.63
N PRO A 106 -7.22 8.24 -3.47
CA PRO A 106 -5.83 7.81 -3.39
C PRO A 106 -5.68 6.31 -3.65
N LYS A 107 -4.68 5.94 -4.44
CA LYS A 107 -4.37 4.55 -4.79
C LYS A 107 -2.89 4.27 -4.65
N TRP A 108 -2.58 3.11 -4.14
CA TRP A 108 -1.23 2.55 -4.16
C TRP A 108 -0.86 2.14 -5.58
N VAL A 109 0.35 2.43 -5.98
CA VAL A 109 0.96 1.98 -7.25
C VAL A 109 2.40 1.55 -7.00
N GLN A 110 3.06 0.93 -7.98
CA GLN A 110 4.44 0.47 -7.88
C GLN A 110 4.69 -0.41 -6.62
N ASN A 111 3.80 -1.39 -6.37
CA ASN A 111 3.85 -2.23 -5.17
C ASN A 111 3.92 -1.45 -3.84
N GLY A 112 3.26 -0.29 -3.78
CA GLY A 112 3.21 0.55 -2.58
C GLY A 112 4.35 1.56 -2.43
N LYS A 113 5.30 1.60 -3.36
CA LYS A 113 6.39 2.61 -3.36
C LYS A 113 5.90 4.03 -3.68
N GLN A 114 4.68 4.13 -4.20
CA GLN A 114 4.10 5.36 -4.71
C GLN A 114 2.58 5.34 -4.50
N MET A 115 1.99 6.52 -4.32
CA MET A 115 0.55 6.70 -4.47
C MET A 115 0.22 7.65 -5.61
N ILE A 116 -0.95 7.49 -6.18
CA ILE A 116 -1.57 8.48 -7.07
C ILE A 116 -2.91 8.93 -6.48
N TRP A 117 -3.28 10.18 -6.75
CA TRP A 117 -4.58 10.71 -6.35
C TRP A 117 -5.07 11.78 -7.33
N MET A 118 -6.34 12.14 -7.24
CA MET A 118 -6.94 13.22 -8.03
C MET A 118 -7.03 14.48 -7.19
N SER A 119 -6.66 15.63 -7.78
CA SER A 119 -6.79 16.95 -7.15
C SER A 119 -7.35 17.97 -8.10
N ASN A 120 -8.21 18.85 -7.61
CA ASN A 120 -8.74 19.97 -8.38
C ASN A 120 -7.91 21.26 -8.23
N ARG A 121 -6.68 21.18 -7.70
CA ARG A 121 -5.87 22.36 -7.36
C ARG A 121 -5.56 23.26 -8.57
N ASN A 122 -5.42 22.71 -9.75
CA ASN A 122 -5.08 23.43 -10.98
C ASN A 122 -6.22 23.50 -12.01
N GLY A 123 -7.34 22.80 -11.80
CA GLY A 123 -8.44 22.76 -12.74
C GLY A 123 -9.46 23.88 -12.54
N LEU A 124 -10.38 23.98 -13.48
CA LEU A 124 -11.56 24.83 -13.33
C LEU A 124 -12.42 24.32 -12.17
N LYS A 125 -12.89 25.23 -11.35
CA LYS A 125 -13.70 24.94 -10.16
C LYS A 125 -15.01 25.69 -10.24
N SER A 126 -16.12 24.96 -10.15
CA SER A 126 -17.42 25.55 -9.96
C SER A 126 -17.86 25.35 -8.51
N TYR A 127 -18.25 26.43 -7.87
CA TYR A 127 -18.84 26.39 -6.54
C TYR A 127 -20.36 26.10 -6.57
N ALA A 128 -20.95 26.09 -7.77
CA ALA A 128 -22.36 25.69 -7.93
C ALA A 128 -22.46 24.15 -7.90
N THR A 129 -23.52 23.65 -7.26
CA THR A 129 -23.77 22.19 -7.17
C THR A 129 -23.97 21.51 -8.52
N SER A 130 -24.30 22.27 -9.56
CA SER A 130 -24.46 21.81 -10.94
C SER A 130 -23.25 22.11 -11.84
N GLY A 131 -22.21 22.70 -11.28
CA GLY A 131 -21.03 23.09 -12.05
C GLY A 131 -20.02 21.95 -12.22
N SER A 132 -19.21 22.08 -13.26
CA SER A 132 -18.11 21.13 -13.53
C SER A 132 -16.89 21.50 -12.71
N THR A 133 -16.16 20.47 -12.28
CA THR A 133 -14.85 20.59 -11.65
C THR A 133 -13.87 19.70 -12.40
N GLU A 134 -12.74 20.25 -12.75
CA GLU A 134 -11.65 19.51 -13.40
C GLU A 134 -10.68 19.00 -12.36
N TYR A 135 -10.16 17.81 -12.61
CA TYR A 135 -9.17 17.14 -11.76
C TYR A 135 -7.97 16.73 -12.59
N ASP A 136 -6.81 16.93 -12.00
CA ASP A 136 -5.55 16.35 -12.47
C ASP A 136 -5.17 15.15 -11.60
N VAL A 137 -4.31 14.30 -12.13
CA VAL A 137 -3.72 13.19 -11.39
C VAL A 137 -2.35 13.61 -10.89
N TYR A 138 -2.13 13.41 -9.61
CA TYR A 138 -0.86 13.65 -8.94
C TYR A 138 -0.29 12.34 -8.45
N SER A 139 1.02 12.32 -8.27
CA SER A 139 1.77 11.17 -7.79
C SER A 139 2.73 11.59 -6.69
N MET A 140 2.78 10.83 -5.58
CA MET A 140 3.72 11.01 -4.47
C MET A 140 4.59 9.76 -4.33
N PHE A 141 5.90 9.97 -4.23
CA PHE A 141 6.88 8.91 -4.02
C PHE A 141 7.24 8.83 -2.55
N PHE A 142 7.07 7.67 -1.95
CA PHE A 142 7.26 7.49 -0.52
C PHE A 142 8.72 7.45 -0.09
N THR A 143 9.64 7.15 -1.01
CA THR A 143 11.07 7.13 -0.75
C THR A 143 11.82 8.14 -1.64
N GLN A 144 12.94 8.64 -1.14
CA GLN A 144 13.83 9.50 -1.92
C GLN A 144 14.38 8.75 -3.14
N GLU A 145 14.72 7.48 -2.97
CA GLU A 145 15.21 6.64 -4.07
C GLU A 145 14.19 6.54 -5.21
N GLY A 146 12.91 6.31 -4.89
CA GLY A 146 11.84 6.25 -5.89
C GLY A 146 11.66 7.58 -6.63
N TRP A 147 11.78 8.69 -5.91
CA TRP A 147 11.72 10.03 -6.50
C TRP A 147 12.92 10.31 -7.42
N ASP A 148 14.13 9.94 -6.99
CA ASP A 148 15.34 10.12 -7.79
C ASP A 148 15.28 9.25 -9.06
N GLU A 149 14.79 8.02 -8.94
CA GLU A 149 14.60 7.14 -10.11
C GLU A 149 13.60 7.73 -11.12
N PHE A 150 12.49 8.29 -10.65
CA PHE A 150 11.49 8.94 -11.50
C PHE A 150 12.07 10.12 -12.28
N ASN A 151 13.02 10.84 -11.70
CA ASN A 151 13.66 12.00 -12.31
C ASN A 151 14.86 11.66 -13.20
N LEU A 152 15.22 10.38 -13.34
CA LEU A 152 16.29 9.97 -14.26
C LEU A 152 15.92 10.29 -15.72
N SER A 153 16.91 10.67 -16.51
CA SER A 153 16.76 10.69 -17.96
C SER A 153 16.56 9.26 -18.49
N GLU A 154 16.02 9.15 -19.70
CA GLU A 154 15.85 7.84 -20.35
C GLU A 154 17.16 7.06 -20.44
N GLU A 155 18.28 7.74 -20.71
CA GLU A 155 19.61 7.13 -20.79
C GLU A 155 20.08 6.61 -19.42
N GLN A 156 19.90 7.43 -18.37
CA GLN A 156 20.25 7.05 -17.00
C GLN A 156 19.40 5.87 -16.51
N TYR A 157 18.11 5.88 -16.81
CA TYR A 157 17.22 4.78 -16.46
C TYR A 157 17.61 3.47 -17.15
N LYS A 158 17.93 3.51 -18.45
CA LYS A 158 18.42 2.34 -19.18
C LYS A 158 19.74 1.81 -18.61
N LEU A 159 20.66 2.70 -18.22
CA LEU A 159 21.90 2.31 -17.58
C LEU A 159 21.66 1.66 -16.22
N LYS A 160 20.80 2.26 -15.38
CA LYS A 160 20.42 1.67 -14.09
C LYS A 160 19.86 0.25 -14.28
N LYS A 161 18.93 0.07 -15.22
CA LYS A 161 18.35 -1.25 -15.52
C LYS A 161 19.38 -2.28 -15.97
N ALA A 162 20.31 -1.90 -16.84
CA ALA A 162 21.37 -2.79 -17.30
C ALA A 162 22.31 -3.21 -16.14
N ILE A 163 22.58 -2.31 -15.18
CA ILE A 163 23.38 -2.62 -14.00
C ILE A 163 22.62 -3.60 -13.07
N GLU A 164 21.33 -3.35 -12.81
CA GLU A 164 20.49 -4.23 -11.99
C GLU A 164 20.39 -5.64 -12.59
N GLU A 165 20.19 -5.75 -13.91
CA GLU A 165 20.18 -7.03 -14.62
C GLU A 165 21.51 -7.77 -14.50
N ALA A 166 22.63 -7.07 -14.72
CA ALA A 166 23.97 -7.68 -14.59
C ALA A 166 24.27 -8.15 -13.15
N GLN A 167 23.81 -7.41 -12.14
CA GLN A 167 23.95 -7.80 -10.74
C GLN A 167 23.10 -9.03 -10.40
N SER A 168 21.85 -9.07 -10.86
CA SER A 168 20.96 -10.22 -10.65
C SER A 168 21.49 -11.51 -11.33
N GLU A 169 22.11 -11.39 -12.51
CA GLU A 169 22.77 -12.52 -13.18
C GLU A 169 23.97 -13.03 -12.38
N GLN A 170 24.77 -12.15 -11.78
CA GLN A 170 25.91 -12.54 -10.93
C GLN A 170 25.45 -13.22 -9.64
N GLU A 171 24.43 -12.72 -8.97
CA GLU A 171 23.87 -13.33 -7.76
C GLU A 171 23.30 -14.73 -8.04
N THR A 172 22.62 -14.92 -9.17
CA THR A 172 22.10 -16.24 -9.58
C THR A 172 23.23 -17.23 -9.91
N ASP A 173 24.33 -16.78 -10.47
CA ASP A 173 25.49 -17.64 -10.76
C ASP A 173 26.24 -18.01 -9.48
N GLU A 174 26.38 -17.13 -8.50
CA GLU A 174 26.97 -17.43 -7.19
C GLU A 174 26.10 -18.37 -6.36
N GLU A 175 24.77 -18.13 -6.27
CA GLU A 175 23.85 -19.07 -5.61
C GLU A 175 23.86 -20.45 -6.28
N SER A 176 23.87 -20.50 -7.61
CA SER A 176 23.95 -21.76 -8.37
C SER A 176 25.27 -22.51 -8.09
N SER A 177 26.39 -21.82 -7.90
CA SER A 177 27.68 -22.43 -7.59
C SER A 177 27.73 -22.98 -6.16
N VAL A 178 27.21 -22.24 -5.19
CA VAL A 178 27.08 -22.64 -3.78
C VAL A 178 26.11 -23.82 -3.64
N GLU A 179 25.01 -23.82 -4.39
CA GLU A 179 24.02 -24.91 -4.40
C GLU A 179 24.59 -26.19 -5.00
N LYS A 180 25.42 -26.09 -6.05
CA LYS A 180 26.13 -27.23 -6.65
C LYS A 180 27.18 -27.82 -5.71
N GLU A 181 27.88 -27.00 -4.96
CA GLU A 181 28.87 -27.42 -3.99
C GLU A 181 28.24 -28.05 -2.75
N ALA A 182 27.12 -27.46 -2.25
CA ALA A 182 26.30 -28.03 -1.20
C ALA A 182 25.67 -29.38 -1.60
N LYS A 183 25.20 -29.53 -2.85
CA LYS A 183 24.71 -30.81 -3.40
C LYS A 183 25.80 -31.85 -3.45
N LYS A 184 27.02 -31.50 -3.87
CA LYS A 184 28.18 -32.41 -3.87
C LYS A 184 28.55 -32.90 -2.47
N ILE A 185 28.40 -32.08 -1.45
CA ILE A 185 28.66 -32.43 -0.05
C ILE A 185 27.55 -33.35 0.51
N LEU A 186 26.28 -33.07 0.14
CA LEU A 186 25.12 -33.85 0.58
C LEU A 186 25.01 -35.22 -0.11
N GLU A 187 25.35 -35.33 -1.38
CA GLU A 187 25.40 -36.61 -2.10
C GLU A 187 26.42 -37.59 -1.49
N LYS A 188 27.47 -37.07 -0.88
CA LYS A 188 28.44 -37.87 -0.12
C LYS A 188 27.92 -38.32 1.26
N ARG A 189 26.82 -37.81 1.76
CA ARG A 189 26.35 -38.04 3.15
C ARG A 189 25.07 -38.86 3.34
N ASN A 190 24.14 -38.99 2.42
CA ASN A 190 23.02 -39.95 2.55
C ASN A 190 21.94 -39.84 1.48
N SER A 191 21.56 -40.93 0.87
CA SER A 191 20.47 -41.03 -0.14
C SER A 191 19.04 -40.99 0.43
N LYS A 192 18.84 -40.94 1.75
CA LYS A 192 17.49 -40.85 2.39
C LYS A 192 17.09 -39.44 2.81
N ALA A 193 18.02 -38.49 2.90
CA ALA A 193 17.73 -37.10 3.30
C ALA A 193 17.23 -36.20 2.13
N ASN A 194 17.46 -36.63 0.88
CA ASN A 194 17.20 -35.80 -0.30
C ASN A 194 15.73 -35.42 -0.55
N ASN A 195 14.77 -36.26 -0.12
CA ASN A 195 13.36 -35.95 -0.35
C ASN A 195 12.77 -34.93 0.66
N VAL A 196 13.30 -34.89 1.87
CA VAL A 196 12.89 -33.94 2.91
C VAL A 196 13.46 -32.55 2.62
N VAL A 197 14.71 -32.48 2.14
CA VAL A 197 15.40 -31.24 1.81
C VAL A 197 14.77 -30.56 0.56
N LYS A 198 14.39 -31.34 -0.46
CA LYS A 198 13.70 -30.80 -1.64
C LYS A 198 12.33 -30.24 -1.29
N GLY A 199 11.58 -30.93 -0.44
CA GLY A 199 10.29 -30.43 0.04
C GLY A 199 10.42 -29.14 0.86
N ALA A 200 11.40 -29.07 1.76
CA ALA A 200 11.66 -27.88 2.56
C ALA A 200 12.14 -26.68 1.72
N ALA A 201 13.03 -26.91 0.75
CA ALA A 201 13.49 -25.86 -0.17
C ALA A 201 12.37 -25.30 -1.04
N GLN A 202 11.48 -26.14 -1.56
CA GLN A 202 10.31 -25.68 -2.32
C GLN A 202 9.31 -24.87 -1.47
N VAL A 203 9.10 -25.27 -0.22
CA VAL A 203 8.22 -24.53 0.71
C VAL A 203 8.85 -23.19 1.10
N ILE A 204 10.17 -23.13 1.30
CA ILE A 204 10.89 -21.89 1.61
C ILE A 204 10.87 -20.96 0.40
N GLN A 205 11.08 -21.45 -0.82
CA GLN A 205 11.02 -20.66 -2.04
C GLN A 205 9.60 -20.12 -2.26
N GLN A 206 8.56 -20.95 -2.11
CA GLN A 206 7.17 -20.52 -2.22
C GLN A 206 6.74 -19.52 -1.12
N ARG A 207 7.42 -19.52 0.04
CA ARG A 207 7.19 -18.49 1.07
C ARG A 207 7.90 -17.18 0.74
N LYS A 208 9.14 -17.22 0.26
CA LYS A 208 9.87 -16.03 -0.23
C LYS A 208 9.13 -15.32 -1.37
N ASP A 209 8.58 -16.09 -2.32
CA ASP A 209 7.78 -15.54 -3.44
C ASP A 209 6.43 -14.94 -3.01
N LYS A 210 6.03 -15.10 -1.74
CA LYS A 210 4.79 -14.54 -1.14
C LYS A 210 5.04 -13.49 -0.07
N GLU A 211 6.26 -13.27 0.35
CA GLU A 211 6.59 -12.24 1.32
C GLU A 211 6.57 -10.90 0.60
N VAL A 212 5.48 -10.16 0.78
CA VAL A 212 5.38 -8.79 0.30
C VAL A 212 6.34 -7.94 1.12
N GLU A 213 7.23 -7.24 0.44
CA GLU A 213 8.21 -6.35 1.06
C GLU A 213 7.48 -5.29 1.90
N GLU A 214 7.94 -5.07 3.14
CA GLU A 214 7.40 -4.04 4.01
C GLU A 214 7.63 -2.67 3.41
N LEU A 215 6.59 -1.85 3.37
CA LEU A 215 6.68 -0.52 2.79
C LEU A 215 7.61 0.39 3.60
N GLN A 216 8.44 1.11 2.88
CA GLN A 216 9.37 2.09 3.43
C GLN A 216 8.85 3.50 3.17
N PHE A 217 8.97 4.37 4.17
CA PHE A 217 8.56 5.76 4.08
C PHE A 217 9.68 6.68 4.57
N ASP A 218 10.18 7.51 3.69
CA ASP A 218 11.05 8.63 4.04
C ASP A 218 10.18 9.85 4.33
N TRP A 219 9.99 10.15 5.59
CA TRP A 219 9.06 11.20 6.01
C TRP A 219 9.59 12.60 5.79
N ASP A 220 10.90 12.78 5.72
CA ASP A 220 11.51 14.07 5.53
C ASP A 220 11.24 14.59 4.13
N ASN A 221 10.67 15.80 4.04
CA ASN A 221 10.34 16.49 2.78
C ASN A 221 9.48 15.65 1.82
N LEU A 222 8.55 14.87 2.35
CA LEU A 222 7.67 14.00 1.56
C LEU A 222 6.82 14.82 0.56
N GLU A 223 6.41 16.02 0.94
CA GLU A 223 5.64 16.98 0.13
C GLU A 223 6.40 17.47 -1.12
N ASP A 224 7.72 17.40 -1.13
CA ASP A 224 8.55 17.79 -2.27
C ASP A 224 8.64 16.69 -3.35
N ARG A 225 8.26 15.45 -3.00
CA ARG A 225 8.30 14.30 -3.91
C ARG A 225 6.97 14.05 -4.61
N VAL A 226 6.41 15.12 -5.17
CA VAL A 226 5.12 15.11 -5.87
C VAL A 226 5.29 15.49 -7.33
N ALA A 227 4.75 14.67 -8.24
CA ALA A 227 4.66 14.93 -9.68
C ALA A 227 3.18 15.05 -10.12
N LYS A 228 2.95 15.77 -11.25
CA LYS A 228 1.65 15.89 -11.93
C LYS A 228 1.63 15.05 -13.20
#